data_97b1c8b21a8e065bd06d640d07a660dc
#
_entry.id   97b1c8b21a8e065bd06d640d07a660dc
#
_cell.length_a   1.000
_cell.length_b   1.000
_cell.length_c   1.000
_cell.angle_alpha   90.00
_cell.angle_beta   90.00
_cell.angle_gamma   90.00
#
_symmetry.space_group_name_H-M   'P 1'
#
loop_
_entity.id
_entity.type
_entity.pdbx_description
1 polymer ?
#
loop_
_entity_poly.entity_id
_entity_poly.type
_entity_poly.pdbx_seq_one_letter_code
_entity_poly.pdbx_strand_id
1 'polypeptide(L)'
;MAKTLAEKVWESHVVARAEGEPDLLYIDLHLVHEVTSPQAFDGLRAAGRQVRRPDLTMATEDHNVPTVDIDKPIADPISRTQVETLRRNCAEFDVPLFSLGNVEQGIVHVVGPQLGLTQPGMTVVCGDSHTSTHGAFGALAFGIGTSEVEHVLATQTLPLKPFKTMAITVNGQLPDGVTAKDLILAVIAQIGTGGGQGYVLEYRGEAIEALSMEARMTICNMSIEAGARAGMIAPDETTFEFLKGRERAPSGKAWDEAVEAWRLLATDADAEFDAEVVVDASTLSPFVT
;
A
#
# COMPACT_ATOMS: atom_id res chain seq x y z
N MET A 1 -5.77 -13.59 22.33
CA MET A 1 -7.03 -13.09 21.79
C MET A 1 -7.01 -13.30 20.30
N ALA A 2 -8.14 -13.61 19.69
CA ALA A 2 -8.27 -13.68 18.24
C ALA A 2 -8.02 -12.28 17.65
N LYS A 3 -7.42 -12.20 16.46
CA LYS A 3 -7.00 -10.95 15.83
C LYS A 3 -7.41 -10.90 14.36
N THR A 4 -7.74 -9.72 13.89
CA THR A 4 -7.91 -9.41 12.47
C THR A 4 -6.54 -9.36 11.77
N LEU A 5 -6.53 -9.44 10.43
CA LEU A 5 -5.32 -9.28 9.62
C LEU A 5 -4.58 -7.97 9.96
N ALA A 6 -5.31 -6.85 10.03
CA ALA A 6 -4.72 -5.56 10.35
C ALA A 6 -4.06 -5.54 11.74
N GLU A 7 -4.72 -6.13 12.75
CA GLU A 7 -4.18 -6.21 14.11
C GLU A 7 -2.94 -7.11 14.18
N LYS A 8 -2.90 -8.24 13.43
CA LYS A 8 -1.71 -9.09 13.38
C LYS A 8 -0.51 -8.35 12.81
N VAL A 9 -0.71 -7.64 11.70
CA VAL A 9 0.37 -6.84 11.09
C VAL A 9 0.77 -5.71 12.03
N TRP A 10 -0.19 -4.97 12.60
CA TRP A 10 0.12 -3.91 13.57
C TRP A 10 0.98 -4.40 14.73
N GLU A 11 0.53 -5.45 15.42
CA GLU A 11 1.19 -5.98 16.60
C GLU A 11 2.62 -6.47 16.33
N SER A 12 2.86 -7.04 15.15
CA SER A 12 4.21 -7.49 14.77
C SER A 12 5.19 -6.36 14.45
N HIS A 13 4.67 -5.13 14.25
CA HIS A 13 5.49 -3.96 13.87
C HIS A 13 5.63 -2.92 14.97
N VAL A 14 4.97 -3.08 16.11
CA VAL A 14 5.14 -2.14 17.24
C VAL A 14 6.50 -2.32 17.87
N VAL A 15 7.35 -1.30 17.77
CA VAL A 15 8.70 -1.29 18.36
C VAL A 15 8.75 -0.58 19.72
N ALA A 16 7.76 0.28 20.01
CA ALA A 16 7.64 0.92 21.32
C ALA A 16 6.19 1.30 21.62
N ARG A 17 5.80 1.19 22.88
CA ARG A 17 4.54 1.68 23.45
C ARG A 17 4.81 2.47 24.71
N ALA A 18 4.12 3.59 24.90
CA ALA A 18 4.10 4.34 26.13
C ALA A 18 2.66 4.74 26.47
N GLU A 19 2.32 4.76 27.73
CA GLU A 19 0.96 5.11 28.18
C GLU A 19 0.60 6.54 27.75
N GLY A 20 -0.52 6.69 27.06
CA GLY A 20 -1.01 7.98 26.56
C GLY A 20 -0.38 8.45 25.23
N GLU A 21 0.64 7.78 24.74
CA GLU A 21 1.32 8.11 23.49
C GLU A 21 0.89 7.19 22.33
N PRO A 22 1.07 7.60 21.08
CA PRO A 22 0.92 6.71 19.92
C PRO A 22 1.92 5.54 19.96
N ASP A 23 1.51 4.39 19.42
CA ASP A 23 2.44 3.28 19.17
C ASP A 23 3.49 3.71 18.14
N LEU A 24 4.74 3.32 18.32
CA LEU A 24 5.78 3.51 17.33
C LEU A 24 5.88 2.26 16.46
N LEU A 25 5.46 2.38 15.19
CA LEU A 25 5.52 1.28 14.22
C LEU A 25 6.80 1.31 13.42
N TYR A 26 7.40 0.13 13.23
CA TYR A 26 8.44 -0.08 12.21
C TYR A 26 7.83 -0.11 10.82
N ILE A 27 8.54 0.44 9.82
CA ILE A 27 8.11 0.48 8.41
C ILE A 27 9.04 -0.41 7.59
N ASP A 28 8.48 -1.45 6.94
CA ASP A 28 9.26 -2.41 6.14
C ASP A 28 9.63 -1.86 4.77
N LEU A 29 8.73 -1.06 4.16
CA LEU A 29 8.97 -0.50 2.84
C LEU A 29 8.48 0.95 2.76
N HIS A 30 9.39 1.85 2.42
CA HIS A 30 9.08 3.25 2.15
C HIS A 30 9.20 3.54 0.65
N LEU A 31 8.09 3.81 0.00
CA LEU A 31 8.04 4.19 -1.40
C LEU A 31 8.07 5.71 -1.52
N VAL A 32 8.88 6.22 -2.45
CA VAL A 32 9.13 7.65 -2.62
C VAL A 32 8.97 8.06 -4.08
N HIS A 33 8.38 9.21 -4.33
CA HIS A 33 8.27 9.81 -5.65
C HIS A 33 8.56 11.33 -5.61
N GLU A 34 8.58 11.98 -6.77
CA GLU A 34 9.06 13.36 -6.93
C GLU A 34 8.17 14.44 -6.32
N VAL A 35 6.88 14.16 -6.05
CA VAL A 35 5.93 15.21 -5.62
C VAL A 35 6.04 15.53 -4.14
N THR A 36 6.08 14.52 -3.27
CA THR A 36 5.98 14.68 -1.81
C THR A 36 7.31 14.58 -1.08
N SER A 37 8.38 14.21 -1.78
CA SER A 37 9.69 13.97 -1.17
C SER A 37 10.64 15.18 -1.08
N PRO A 38 10.58 16.23 -1.94
CA PRO A 38 11.60 17.28 -1.93
C PRO A 38 11.78 17.94 -0.57
N GLN A 39 10.69 18.34 0.08
CA GLN A 39 10.72 18.99 1.40
C GLN A 39 11.19 18.04 2.51
N ALA A 40 10.87 16.74 2.41
CA ALA A 40 11.33 15.75 3.37
C ALA A 40 12.87 15.61 3.33
N PHE A 41 13.47 15.54 2.15
CA PHE A 41 14.92 15.53 2.00
C PHE A 41 15.57 16.85 2.45
N ASP A 42 14.93 17.99 2.21
CA ASP A 42 15.41 19.29 2.72
C ASP A 42 15.41 19.32 4.26
N GLY A 43 14.40 18.74 4.91
CA GLY A 43 14.34 18.60 6.36
C GLY A 43 15.48 17.72 6.91
N LEU A 44 15.77 16.58 6.27
CA LEU A 44 16.92 15.73 6.63
C LEU A 44 18.23 16.50 6.53
N ARG A 45 18.43 17.23 5.43
CA ARG A 45 19.63 18.03 5.19
C ARG A 45 19.80 19.13 6.25
N ALA A 46 18.73 19.85 6.55
CA ALA A 46 18.74 20.90 7.58
C ALA A 46 19.03 20.35 8.98
N ALA A 47 18.57 19.13 9.27
CA ALA A 47 18.81 18.45 10.54
C ALA A 47 20.16 17.69 10.59
N GLY A 48 20.94 17.65 9.50
CA GLY A 48 22.17 16.87 9.39
C GLY A 48 21.98 15.37 9.52
N ARG A 49 20.82 14.86 9.07
CA ARG A 49 20.45 13.44 9.15
C ARG A 49 20.62 12.75 7.81
N GLN A 50 20.89 11.45 7.84
CA GLN A 50 20.90 10.56 6.68
C GLN A 50 19.60 9.75 6.63
N VAL A 51 19.31 9.15 5.47
CA VAL A 51 18.26 8.13 5.37
C VAL A 51 18.68 6.92 6.19
N ARG A 52 17.81 6.49 7.08
CA ARG A 52 18.09 5.43 8.07
C ARG A 52 18.28 4.06 7.43
N ARG A 53 17.42 3.74 6.47
CA ARG A 53 17.39 2.44 5.79
C ARG A 53 17.19 2.64 4.27
N PRO A 54 18.24 3.03 3.54
CA PRO A 54 18.16 3.16 2.08
C PRO A 54 17.77 1.85 1.39
N ASP A 55 18.13 0.71 1.99
CA ASP A 55 17.79 -0.64 1.54
C ASP A 55 16.30 -0.99 1.66
N LEU A 56 15.54 -0.28 2.49
CA LEU A 56 14.09 -0.40 2.65
C LEU A 56 13.33 0.81 2.07
N THR A 57 14.03 1.68 1.37
CA THR A 57 13.46 2.85 0.71
C THR A 57 13.67 2.71 -0.79
N MET A 58 12.62 2.87 -1.58
CA MET A 58 12.70 2.79 -3.04
C MET A 58 11.99 4.00 -3.66
N ALA A 59 12.68 4.70 -4.55
CA ALA A 59 12.14 5.83 -5.28
C ALA A 59 11.84 5.45 -6.75
N THR A 60 10.78 6.05 -7.29
CA THR A 60 10.46 5.97 -8.73
C THR A 60 10.01 7.33 -9.23
N GLU A 61 10.33 7.64 -10.48
CA GLU A 61 9.80 8.78 -11.20
C GLU A 61 8.46 8.40 -11.80
N ASP A 62 7.37 9.01 -11.34
CA ASP A 62 6.03 8.50 -11.56
C ASP A 62 5.02 9.59 -11.94
N HIS A 63 4.83 10.60 -11.09
CA HIS A 63 3.73 11.57 -11.17
C HIS A 63 3.92 12.65 -12.23
N ASN A 64 5.16 13.10 -12.45
CA ASN A 64 5.48 14.24 -13.32
C ASN A 64 6.35 13.84 -14.51
N VAL A 65 6.16 12.63 -15.01
CA VAL A 65 6.89 12.11 -16.16
C VAL A 65 6.00 12.05 -17.40
N PRO A 66 6.54 12.33 -18.61
CA PRO A 66 5.79 12.18 -19.85
C PRO A 66 5.56 10.70 -20.19
N THR A 67 4.47 10.42 -20.88
CA THR A 67 4.13 9.08 -21.41
C THR A 67 4.51 8.90 -22.89
N VAL A 68 4.92 9.98 -23.53
CA VAL A 68 5.42 10.00 -24.92
C VAL A 68 6.74 10.76 -24.95
N ASP A 69 7.59 10.45 -25.95
CA ASP A 69 8.89 11.12 -26.12
C ASP A 69 9.76 11.06 -24.84
N ILE A 70 9.73 9.93 -24.14
CA ILE A 70 10.40 9.72 -22.83
C ILE A 70 11.91 9.89 -22.87
N ASP A 71 12.52 9.84 -24.05
CA ASP A 71 13.93 10.08 -24.35
C ASP A 71 14.27 11.58 -24.46
N LYS A 72 13.27 12.47 -24.49
CA LYS A 72 13.46 13.91 -24.57
C LYS A 72 13.42 14.55 -23.17
N PRO A 73 14.02 15.74 -23.01
CA PRO A 73 13.87 16.51 -21.79
C PRO A 73 12.39 16.81 -21.49
N ILE A 74 11.97 16.67 -20.23
CA ILE A 74 10.61 17.01 -19.77
C ILE A 74 10.34 18.48 -20.13
N ALA A 75 9.31 18.73 -20.92
CA ALA A 75 9.04 20.06 -21.47
C ALA A 75 8.54 21.05 -20.39
N ASP A 76 7.64 20.58 -19.51
CA ASP A 76 7.16 21.41 -18.40
C ASP A 76 8.28 21.68 -17.38
N PRO A 77 8.60 22.95 -17.08
CA PRO A 77 9.73 23.27 -16.22
C PRO A 77 9.50 22.90 -14.76
N ILE A 78 8.26 22.86 -14.28
CA ILE A 78 7.94 22.49 -12.89
C ILE A 78 8.14 20.98 -12.72
N SER A 79 7.53 20.20 -13.59
CA SER A 79 7.67 18.73 -13.60
C SER A 79 9.15 18.32 -13.73
N ARG A 80 9.87 18.95 -14.65
CA ARG A 80 11.31 18.72 -14.82
C ARG A 80 12.09 19.00 -13.53
N THR A 81 11.83 20.14 -12.89
CA THR A 81 12.52 20.50 -11.64
C THR A 81 12.24 19.50 -10.52
N GLN A 82 11.01 19.01 -10.40
CA GLN A 82 10.65 18.00 -9.39
C GLN A 82 11.38 16.68 -9.63
N VAL A 83 11.37 16.17 -10.86
CA VAL A 83 12.07 14.94 -11.24
C VAL A 83 13.59 15.07 -11.04
N GLU A 84 14.20 16.17 -11.50
CA GLU A 84 15.63 16.42 -11.30
C GLU A 84 15.99 16.56 -9.80
N THR A 85 15.08 17.10 -8.99
CA THR A 85 15.27 17.21 -7.55
C THR A 85 15.23 15.83 -6.88
N LEU A 86 14.30 14.95 -7.27
CA LEU A 86 14.27 13.57 -6.80
C LEU A 86 15.59 12.86 -7.13
N ARG A 87 16.07 12.98 -8.38
CA ARG A 87 17.37 12.39 -8.80
C ARG A 87 18.53 12.83 -7.93
N ARG A 88 18.64 14.15 -7.68
CA ARG A 88 19.70 14.70 -6.82
C ARG A 88 19.58 14.19 -5.37
N ASN A 89 18.39 14.20 -4.82
CA ASN A 89 18.15 13.74 -3.46
C ASN A 89 18.47 12.25 -3.31
N CYS A 90 18.00 11.42 -4.23
CA CYS A 90 18.29 9.98 -4.19
C CYS A 90 19.80 9.70 -4.29
N ALA A 91 20.51 10.41 -5.16
CA ALA A 91 21.97 10.29 -5.29
C ALA A 91 22.72 10.78 -4.02
N GLU A 92 22.25 11.85 -3.37
CA GLU A 92 22.86 12.41 -2.15
C GLU A 92 22.66 11.50 -0.93
N PHE A 93 21.49 10.82 -0.83
CA PHE A 93 21.10 10.03 0.32
C PHE A 93 21.18 8.52 0.11
N ASP A 94 21.80 8.07 -0.99
CA ASP A 94 21.97 6.66 -1.37
C ASP A 94 20.64 5.87 -1.49
N VAL A 95 19.55 6.55 -1.90
CA VAL A 95 18.24 5.92 -2.11
C VAL A 95 18.18 5.33 -3.53
N PRO A 96 17.87 4.04 -3.69
CA PRO A 96 17.64 3.44 -5.00
C PRO A 96 16.53 4.17 -5.78
N LEU A 97 16.77 4.48 -7.04
CA LEU A 97 15.83 5.21 -7.90
C LEU A 97 15.61 4.51 -9.24
N PHE A 98 14.36 4.24 -9.56
CA PHE A 98 13.92 3.84 -10.89
C PHE A 98 13.55 5.08 -11.70
N SER A 99 14.51 5.54 -12.51
CA SER A 99 14.34 6.74 -13.35
C SER A 99 13.57 6.45 -14.63
N LEU A 100 12.95 7.48 -15.19
CA LEU A 100 12.29 7.45 -16.50
C LEU A 100 13.21 6.84 -17.56
N GLY A 101 12.70 5.83 -18.26
CA GLY A 101 13.44 5.04 -19.25
C GLY A 101 14.15 3.80 -18.69
N ASN A 102 14.18 3.61 -17.36
CA ASN A 102 14.59 2.33 -16.77
C ASN A 102 13.48 1.29 -16.97
N VAL A 103 13.85 0.04 -17.23
CA VAL A 103 12.90 -1.07 -17.44
C VAL A 103 12.02 -1.34 -16.21
N GLU A 104 12.51 -1.03 -15.01
CA GLU A 104 11.80 -1.20 -13.75
C GLU A 104 11.01 0.06 -13.32
N GLN A 105 11.13 1.17 -14.07
CA GLN A 105 10.37 2.38 -13.77
C GLN A 105 8.90 2.21 -14.10
N GLY A 106 8.03 2.77 -13.28
CA GLY A 106 6.59 2.76 -13.50
C GLY A 106 5.82 3.39 -12.33
N ILE A 107 4.52 3.25 -12.34
CA ILE A 107 3.62 3.72 -11.29
C ILE A 107 4.05 3.12 -9.95
N VAL A 108 4.26 3.97 -8.94
CA VAL A 108 4.84 3.58 -7.64
C VAL A 108 4.11 2.40 -6.99
N HIS A 109 2.77 2.36 -7.08
CA HIS A 109 1.96 1.29 -6.49
C HIS A 109 1.85 0.03 -7.38
N VAL A 110 2.44 0.04 -8.57
CA VAL A 110 2.54 -1.12 -9.46
C VAL A 110 3.95 -1.70 -9.42
N VAL A 111 4.98 -0.86 -9.38
CA VAL A 111 6.40 -1.28 -9.35
C VAL A 111 6.69 -2.15 -8.13
N GLY A 112 6.26 -1.75 -6.93
CA GLY A 112 6.46 -2.51 -5.71
C GLY A 112 5.95 -3.96 -5.81
N PRO A 113 4.67 -4.18 -6.16
CA PRO A 113 4.12 -5.50 -6.42
C PRO A 113 4.83 -6.28 -7.55
N GLN A 114 5.06 -5.64 -8.70
CA GLN A 114 5.67 -6.32 -9.86
C GLN A 114 7.09 -6.82 -9.59
N LEU A 115 7.84 -6.09 -8.81
CA LEU A 115 9.20 -6.51 -8.41
C LEU A 115 9.19 -7.49 -7.22
N GLY A 116 8.04 -7.68 -6.54
CA GLY A 116 7.93 -8.50 -5.33
C GLY A 116 8.49 -7.79 -4.09
N LEU A 117 8.62 -6.46 -4.12
CA LEU A 117 8.97 -5.64 -2.96
C LEU A 117 7.82 -5.61 -1.93
N THR A 118 6.59 -5.55 -2.41
CA THR A 118 5.39 -5.65 -1.57
C THR A 118 5.11 -7.10 -1.25
N GLN A 119 5.11 -7.46 0.02
CA GLN A 119 4.87 -8.84 0.48
C GLN A 119 3.81 -8.85 1.60
N PRO A 120 3.12 -9.99 1.79
CA PRO A 120 2.15 -10.14 2.88
C PRO A 120 2.76 -9.86 4.26
N GLY A 121 1.97 -9.19 5.09
CA GLY A 121 2.34 -8.88 6.46
C GLY A 121 3.28 -7.70 6.64
N MET A 122 3.71 -7.03 5.58
CA MET A 122 4.55 -5.83 5.66
C MET A 122 3.75 -4.58 6.03
N THR A 123 4.44 -3.60 6.58
CA THR A 123 4.00 -2.19 6.63
C THR A 123 4.61 -1.43 5.47
N VAL A 124 3.77 -0.76 4.67
CA VAL A 124 4.19 -0.01 3.48
C VAL A 124 3.67 1.41 3.55
N VAL A 125 4.55 2.40 3.36
CA VAL A 125 4.15 3.80 3.33
C VAL A 125 4.70 4.53 2.10
N CYS A 126 3.96 5.54 1.67
CA CYS A 126 4.35 6.46 0.59
C CYS A 126 3.67 7.81 0.82
N GLY A 127 4.22 8.87 0.29
CA GLY A 127 3.60 10.20 0.27
C GLY A 127 2.41 10.33 -0.71
N ASP A 128 1.64 9.26 -0.88
CA ASP A 128 0.50 9.14 -1.79
C ASP A 128 -0.63 8.35 -1.10
N SER A 129 -1.86 8.84 -1.16
CA SER A 129 -3.02 8.21 -0.54
C SER A 129 -3.31 6.81 -1.08
N HIS A 130 -3.07 6.56 -2.39
CA HIS A 130 -3.31 5.28 -3.03
C HIS A 130 -2.26 4.19 -2.69
N THR A 131 -1.39 4.45 -1.72
CA THR A 131 -0.54 3.42 -1.08
C THR A 131 -1.37 2.24 -0.56
N SER A 132 -2.64 2.47 -0.24
CA SER A 132 -3.62 1.43 0.10
C SER A 132 -3.67 0.27 -0.91
N THR A 133 -3.30 0.49 -2.18
CA THR A 133 -3.21 -0.55 -3.22
C THR A 133 -2.42 -1.78 -2.77
N HIS A 134 -1.34 -1.59 -2.02
CA HIS A 134 -0.49 -2.68 -1.53
C HIS A 134 -1.19 -3.60 -0.53
N GLY A 135 -2.31 -3.15 0.06
CA GLY A 135 -3.15 -3.98 0.93
C GLY A 135 -3.79 -5.19 0.24
N ALA A 136 -3.85 -5.18 -1.11
CA ALA A 136 -4.26 -6.35 -1.90
C ALA A 136 -3.38 -7.59 -1.68
N PHE A 137 -2.17 -7.38 -1.18
CA PHE A 137 -1.20 -8.42 -0.84
C PHE A 137 -1.21 -8.80 0.65
N GLY A 138 -2.13 -8.25 1.44
CA GLY A 138 -2.13 -8.44 2.90
C GLY A 138 -1.10 -7.59 3.64
N ALA A 139 -0.60 -6.53 3.02
CA ALA A 139 0.23 -5.53 3.67
C ALA A 139 -0.63 -4.46 4.34
N LEU A 140 -0.20 -3.94 5.49
CA LEU A 140 -0.79 -2.74 6.09
C LEU A 140 -0.14 -1.51 5.43
N ALA A 141 -0.82 -0.98 4.42
CA ALA A 141 -0.27 0.03 3.52
C ALA A 141 -1.13 1.29 3.49
N PHE A 142 -0.53 2.44 3.69
CA PHE A 142 -1.26 3.72 3.75
C PHE A 142 -0.40 4.92 3.37
N GLY A 143 -1.10 5.96 2.89
CA GLY A 143 -0.51 7.25 2.57
C GLY A 143 -0.09 8.03 3.81
N ILE A 144 1.01 8.79 3.71
CA ILE A 144 1.56 9.63 4.77
C ILE A 144 1.83 11.05 4.25
N GLY A 145 1.77 12.02 5.14
CA GLY A 145 2.09 13.41 4.82
C GLY A 145 3.60 13.68 4.69
N THR A 146 3.97 14.79 4.08
CA THR A 146 5.39 15.14 3.82
C THR A 146 6.26 15.14 5.08
N SER A 147 5.74 15.62 6.21
CA SER A 147 6.47 15.57 7.49
C SER A 147 6.67 14.14 8.02
N GLU A 148 5.71 13.26 7.75
CA GLU A 148 5.82 11.84 8.08
C GLU A 148 6.81 11.14 7.13
N VAL A 149 6.86 11.52 5.84
CA VAL A 149 7.90 11.07 4.89
C VAL A 149 9.29 11.38 5.43
N GLU A 150 9.55 12.62 5.89
CA GLU A 150 10.81 13.00 6.53
C GLU A 150 11.09 12.13 7.75
N HIS A 151 10.10 11.93 8.62
CA HIS A 151 10.24 11.11 9.82
C HIS A 151 10.62 9.67 9.49
N VAL A 152 9.95 9.03 8.54
CA VAL A 152 10.24 7.66 8.13
C VAL A 152 11.61 7.55 7.47
N LEU A 153 11.99 8.48 6.61
CA LEU A 153 13.34 8.53 6.05
C LEU A 153 14.42 8.59 7.15
N ALA A 154 14.17 9.40 8.20
CA ALA A 154 15.13 9.58 9.29
C ALA A 154 15.20 8.40 10.28
N THR A 155 14.11 7.65 10.49
CA THR A 155 13.97 6.72 11.61
C THR A 155 13.55 5.32 11.23
N GLN A 156 12.97 5.13 10.06
CA GLN A 156 12.28 3.92 9.60
C GLN A 156 11.10 3.50 10.49
N THR A 157 10.52 4.46 11.21
CA THR A 157 9.39 4.25 12.11
C THR A 157 8.36 5.36 11.94
N LEU A 158 7.13 5.12 12.42
CA LEU A 158 6.07 6.12 12.41
C LEU A 158 5.23 6.02 13.69
N PRO A 159 5.01 7.14 14.44
CA PRO A 159 4.12 7.16 15.58
C PRO A 159 2.66 7.23 15.12
N LEU A 160 1.86 6.22 15.44
CA LEU A 160 0.46 6.12 15.03
C LEU A 160 -0.43 5.60 16.17
N LYS A 161 -1.69 6.02 16.18
CA LYS A 161 -2.73 5.39 17.00
C LYS A 161 -3.31 4.20 16.23
N PRO A 162 -3.67 3.11 16.93
CA PRO A 162 -4.33 1.97 16.30
C PRO A 162 -5.57 2.40 15.51
N PHE A 163 -5.74 1.80 14.33
CA PHE A 163 -6.92 2.00 13.50
C PHE A 163 -8.08 1.12 14.00
N LYS A 164 -9.29 1.55 13.71
CA LYS A 164 -10.46 0.66 13.78
C LYS A 164 -10.45 -0.30 12.60
N THR A 165 -11.13 -1.42 12.73
CA THR A 165 -11.25 -2.44 11.69
C THR A 165 -12.69 -2.58 11.21
N MET A 166 -12.90 -2.68 9.90
CA MET A 166 -14.20 -2.92 9.30
C MET A 166 -14.14 -4.08 8.32
N ALA A 167 -14.96 -5.11 8.55
CA ALA A 167 -15.12 -6.20 7.60
C ALA A 167 -16.07 -5.79 6.45
N ILE A 168 -15.63 -5.99 5.21
CA ILE A 168 -16.47 -5.88 4.01
C ILE A 168 -16.59 -7.28 3.42
N THR A 169 -17.67 -8.00 3.75
CA THR A 169 -17.90 -9.36 3.28
C THR A 169 -18.72 -9.32 1.98
N VAL A 170 -18.14 -9.83 0.89
CA VAL A 170 -18.77 -9.86 -0.43
C VAL A 170 -19.09 -11.29 -0.82
N ASN A 171 -20.37 -11.64 -0.80
CA ASN A 171 -20.88 -12.97 -1.12
C ASN A 171 -21.37 -13.04 -2.58
N GLY A 172 -21.48 -14.25 -3.11
CA GLY A 172 -21.98 -14.48 -4.47
C GLY A 172 -20.89 -14.26 -5.53
N GLN A 173 -21.31 -14.26 -6.79
CA GLN A 173 -20.41 -14.06 -7.92
C GLN A 173 -20.76 -12.78 -8.67
N LEU A 174 -19.75 -12.08 -9.14
CA LEU A 174 -19.96 -10.89 -9.98
C LEU A 174 -20.65 -11.31 -11.30
N PRO A 175 -21.73 -10.62 -11.71
CA PRO A 175 -22.36 -10.84 -13.01
C PRO A 175 -21.41 -10.50 -14.17
N ASP A 176 -21.68 -11.07 -15.34
CA ASP A 176 -20.96 -10.75 -16.56
C ASP A 176 -20.99 -9.23 -16.84
N GLY A 177 -19.82 -8.66 -17.12
CA GLY A 177 -19.65 -7.23 -17.37
C GLY A 177 -19.53 -6.33 -16.12
N VAL A 178 -19.68 -6.91 -14.93
CA VAL A 178 -19.39 -6.22 -13.65
C VAL A 178 -17.93 -6.46 -13.24
N THR A 179 -17.21 -5.41 -12.94
CA THR A 179 -15.78 -5.43 -12.61
C THR A 179 -15.53 -5.16 -11.11
N ALA A 180 -14.29 -5.32 -10.67
CA ALA A 180 -13.87 -4.95 -9.32
C ALA A 180 -14.09 -3.45 -9.04
N LYS A 181 -14.01 -2.59 -10.07
CA LYS A 181 -14.32 -1.16 -9.92
C LYS A 181 -15.79 -0.93 -9.60
N ASP A 182 -16.69 -1.65 -10.26
CA ASP A 182 -18.12 -1.55 -9.95
C ASP A 182 -18.41 -2.03 -8.54
N LEU A 183 -17.75 -3.11 -8.10
CA LEU A 183 -17.87 -3.64 -6.74
C LEU A 183 -17.44 -2.60 -5.70
N ILE A 184 -16.27 -2.00 -5.83
CA ILE A 184 -15.82 -1.00 -4.83
C ILE A 184 -16.68 0.26 -4.89
N LEU A 185 -17.18 0.68 -6.04
CA LEU A 185 -18.13 1.78 -6.15
C LEU A 185 -19.45 1.45 -5.43
N ALA A 186 -19.93 0.20 -5.51
CA ALA A 186 -21.11 -0.24 -4.76
C ALA A 186 -20.87 -0.21 -3.24
N VAL A 187 -19.71 -0.65 -2.77
CA VAL A 187 -19.31 -0.54 -1.36
C VAL A 187 -19.31 0.92 -0.92
N ILE A 188 -18.67 1.82 -1.69
CA ILE A 188 -18.63 3.26 -1.39
C ILE A 188 -20.04 3.86 -1.37
N ALA A 189 -20.90 3.46 -2.32
CA ALA A 189 -22.30 3.92 -2.33
C ALA A 189 -23.07 3.46 -1.09
N GLN A 190 -22.77 2.26 -0.57
CA GLN A 190 -23.44 1.71 0.61
C GLN A 190 -22.98 2.37 1.91
N ILE A 191 -21.66 2.59 2.10
CA ILE A 191 -21.12 3.14 3.35
C ILE A 191 -20.95 4.67 3.32
N GLY A 192 -20.96 5.27 2.12
CA GLY A 192 -20.69 6.70 1.89
C GLY A 192 -19.19 7.01 1.77
N THR A 193 -18.87 8.16 1.18
CA THR A 193 -17.48 8.63 0.97
C THR A 193 -16.69 8.95 2.25
N GLY A 194 -17.34 8.97 3.41
CA GLY A 194 -16.74 9.13 4.75
C GLY A 194 -16.94 7.93 5.66
N GLY A 195 -17.61 6.86 5.18
CA GLY A 195 -17.96 5.70 6.01
C GLY A 195 -16.76 4.90 6.50
N GLY A 196 -15.65 4.94 5.76
CA GLY A 196 -14.39 4.29 6.13
C GLY A 196 -13.46 5.13 7.01
N GLN A 197 -13.85 6.35 7.40
CA GLN A 197 -12.96 7.25 8.12
C GLN A 197 -12.47 6.67 9.46
N GLY A 198 -11.17 6.54 9.61
CA GLY A 198 -10.53 5.96 10.79
C GLY A 198 -10.46 4.43 10.79
N TYR A 199 -10.95 3.79 9.74
CA TYR A 199 -10.93 2.33 9.57
C TYR A 199 -9.84 1.85 8.62
N VAL A 200 -9.37 0.64 8.86
CA VAL A 200 -8.80 -0.27 7.86
C VAL A 200 -9.94 -1.18 7.41
N LEU A 201 -10.22 -1.21 6.10
CA LEU A 201 -11.25 -2.07 5.51
C LEU A 201 -10.63 -3.41 5.15
N GLU A 202 -11.15 -4.51 5.70
CA GLU A 202 -10.75 -5.86 5.29
C GLU A 202 -11.82 -6.45 4.37
N TYR A 203 -11.47 -6.63 3.10
CA TYR A 203 -12.34 -7.23 2.09
C TYR A 203 -12.19 -8.74 2.12
N ARG A 204 -13.32 -9.45 2.20
CA ARG A 204 -13.37 -10.92 2.34
C ARG A 204 -14.63 -11.50 1.69
N GLY A 205 -14.69 -12.82 1.60
CA GLY A 205 -15.79 -13.55 1.01
C GLY A 205 -15.50 -14.05 -0.41
N GLU A 206 -16.37 -14.95 -0.89
CA GLU A 206 -16.12 -15.72 -2.10
C GLU A 206 -15.91 -14.88 -3.36
N ALA A 207 -16.62 -13.74 -3.47
CA ALA A 207 -16.43 -12.83 -4.60
C ALA A 207 -15.03 -12.17 -4.58
N ILE A 208 -14.47 -11.86 -3.41
CA ILE A 208 -13.12 -11.31 -3.27
C ILE A 208 -12.05 -12.35 -3.56
N GLU A 209 -12.24 -13.57 -3.05
CA GLU A 209 -11.31 -14.70 -3.25
C GLU A 209 -11.18 -15.06 -4.74
N ALA A 210 -12.28 -14.95 -5.51
CA ALA A 210 -12.30 -15.21 -6.94
C ALA A 210 -11.60 -14.15 -7.81
N LEU A 211 -11.22 -12.98 -7.26
CA LEU A 211 -10.61 -11.89 -8.02
C LEU A 211 -9.12 -12.15 -8.34
N SER A 212 -8.69 -11.67 -9.51
CA SER A 212 -7.26 -11.55 -9.83
C SER A 212 -6.56 -10.53 -8.91
N MET A 213 -5.23 -10.56 -8.86
CA MET A 213 -4.48 -9.58 -8.06
C MET A 213 -4.72 -8.15 -8.52
N GLU A 214 -4.81 -7.89 -9.82
CA GLU A 214 -5.09 -6.56 -10.37
C GLU A 214 -6.47 -6.05 -9.95
N ALA A 215 -7.46 -6.93 -9.90
CA ALA A 215 -8.80 -6.62 -9.41
C ALA A 215 -8.80 -6.32 -7.90
N ARG A 216 -8.06 -7.10 -7.10
CA ARG A 216 -7.85 -6.83 -5.66
C ARG A 216 -7.11 -5.52 -5.43
N MET A 217 -6.11 -5.21 -6.25
CA MET A 217 -5.40 -3.91 -6.22
C MET A 217 -6.37 -2.76 -6.48
N THR A 218 -7.29 -2.90 -7.43
CA THR A 218 -8.32 -1.88 -7.71
C THR A 218 -9.20 -1.62 -6.48
N ILE A 219 -9.64 -2.66 -5.79
CA ILE A 219 -10.49 -2.53 -4.58
C ILE A 219 -9.72 -1.82 -3.45
N CYS A 220 -8.51 -2.30 -3.15
CA CYS A 220 -7.70 -1.69 -2.09
C CYS A 220 -7.28 -0.25 -2.44
N ASN A 221 -6.98 0.02 -3.71
CA ASN A 221 -6.69 1.37 -4.21
C ASN A 221 -7.83 2.32 -3.89
N MET A 222 -9.05 1.97 -4.27
CA MET A 222 -10.23 2.82 -4.13
C MET A 222 -10.85 2.83 -2.72
N SER A 223 -10.25 2.17 -1.74
CA SER A 223 -10.68 2.28 -0.33
C SER A 223 -10.56 3.71 0.20
N ILE A 224 -9.67 4.50 -0.39
CA ILE A 224 -9.42 5.89 -0.01
C ILE A 224 -10.63 6.78 -0.35
N GLU A 225 -11.36 6.49 -1.43
CA GLU A 225 -12.57 7.20 -1.81
C GLU A 225 -13.74 6.97 -0.83
N ALA A 226 -13.67 5.90 -0.04
CA ALA A 226 -14.55 5.69 1.11
C ALA A 226 -14.08 6.43 2.39
N GLY A 227 -12.97 7.16 2.32
CA GLY A 227 -12.34 7.83 3.45
C GLY A 227 -11.53 6.89 4.35
N ALA A 228 -11.31 5.64 3.96
CA ALA A 228 -10.57 4.67 4.75
C ALA A 228 -9.08 5.00 4.86
N ARG A 229 -8.44 4.54 5.92
CA ARG A 229 -6.99 4.65 6.10
C ARG A 229 -6.23 3.69 5.19
N ALA A 230 -6.77 2.48 5.02
CA ALA A 230 -6.25 1.43 4.16
C ALA A 230 -7.36 0.45 3.79
N GLY A 231 -7.17 -0.29 2.70
CA GLY A 231 -7.92 -1.51 2.39
C GLY A 231 -6.96 -2.70 2.42
N MET A 232 -7.41 -3.84 2.90
CA MET A 232 -6.60 -5.06 2.98
C MET A 232 -7.39 -6.26 2.49
N ILE A 233 -6.68 -7.22 1.90
CA ILE A 233 -7.19 -8.56 1.56
C ILE A 233 -6.22 -9.58 2.12
N ALA A 234 -6.72 -10.59 2.83
CA ALA A 234 -5.86 -11.65 3.36
C ALA A 234 -5.13 -12.37 2.21
N PRO A 235 -3.82 -12.62 2.35
CA PRO A 235 -3.07 -13.31 1.32
C PRO A 235 -3.53 -14.78 1.19
N ASP A 236 -3.64 -15.23 -0.05
CA ASP A 236 -4.05 -16.59 -0.43
C ASP A 236 -3.21 -17.12 -1.59
N GLU A 237 -3.62 -18.26 -2.18
CA GLU A 237 -2.89 -18.86 -3.31
C GLU A 237 -2.74 -17.90 -4.49
N THR A 238 -3.75 -17.08 -4.79
CA THR A 238 -3.68 -16.06 -5.86
C THR A 238 -2.55 -15.05 -5.59
N THR A 239 -2.41 -14.63 -4.33
CA THR A 239 -1.32 -13.74 -3.90
C THR A 239 0.04 -14.43 -4.01
N PHE A 240 0.13 -15.69 -3.59
CA PHE A 240 1.39 -16.45 -3.63
C PHE A 240 1.83 -16.73 -5.07
N GLU A 241 0.91 -17.13 -5.94
CA GLU A 241 1.20 -17.34 -7.37
C GLU A 241 1.69 -16.06 -8.05
N PHE A 242 1.11 -14.91 -7.72
CA PHE A 242 1.54 -13.61 -8.26
C PHE A 242 2.97 -13.27 -7.84
N LEU A 243 3.33 -13.52 -6.57
CA LEU A 243 4.65 -13.17 -6.02
C LEU A 243 5.75 -14.16 -6.39
N LYS A 244 5.39 -15.40 -6.69
CA LYS A 244 6.36 -16.46 -6.95
C LYS A 244 7.27 -16.15 -8.12
N GLY A 245 8.58 -16.14 -7.86
CA GLY A 245 9.60 -15.89 -8.88
C GLY A 245 9.80 -14.43 -9.24
N ARG A 246 9.15 -13.47 -8.54
CA ARG A 246 9.47 -12.06 -8.66
C ARG A 246 10.88 -11.79 -8.13
N GLU A 247 11.57 -10.83 -8.72
CA GLU A 247 12.99 -10.58 -8.50
C GLU A 247 13.33 -10.32 -7.01
N ARG A 248 12.47 -9.58 -6.31
CA ARG A 248 12.67 -9.19 -4.90
C ARG A 248 11.83 -10.03 -3.92
N ALA A 249 11.06 -10.99 -4.42
CA ALA A 249 10.37 -11.94 -3.57
C ALA A 249 11.32 -13.02 -3.03
N PRO A 250 11.02 -13.64 -1.88
CA PRO A 250 11.79 -14.76 -1.38
C PRO A 250 11.89 -15.90 -2.42
N SER A 251 12.95 -16.70 -2.37
CA SER A 251 13.14 -17.83 -3.27
C SER A 251 13.65 -19.07 -2.54
N GLY A 252 13.46 -20.26 -3.14
CA GLY A 252 13.88 -21.53 -2.55
C GLY A 252 13.26 -21.76 -1.17
N LYS A 253 14.08 -22.17 -0.19
CA LYS A 253 13.61 -22.46 1.17
C LYS A 253 12.99 -21.23 1.86
N ALA A 254 13.52 -20.03 1.61
CA ALA A 254 12.97 -18.79 2.16
C ALA A 254 11.55 -18.50 1.63
N TRP A 255 11.25 -18.93 0.39
CA TRP A 255 9.90 -18.87 -0.16
C TRP A 255 8.92 -19.77 0.61
N ASP A 256 9.32 -21.03 0.85
CA ASP A 256 8.45 -21.98 1.55
C ASP A 256 8.14 -21.49 2.99
N GLU A 257 9.17 -21.01 3.69
CA GLU A 257 9.03 -20.42 5.03
C GLU A 257 8.15 -19.15 5.03
N ALA A 258 8.28 -18.31 4.01
CA ALA A 258 7.47 -17.10 3.86
C ALA A 258 5.99 -17.45 3.61
N VAL A 259 5.70 -18.39 2.71
CA VAL A 259 4.31 -18.82 2.44
C VAL A 259 3.65 -19.40 3.68
N GLU A 260 4.37 -20.23 4.46
CA GLU A 260 3.84 -20.73 5.74
C GLU A 260 3.49 -19.61 6.71
N ALA A 261 4.36 -18.60 6.82
CA ALA A 261 4.12 -17.43 7.67
C ALA A 261 2.96 -16.56 7.15
N TRP A 262 2.88 -16.35 5.83
CA TRP A 262 1.82 -15.55 5.20
C TRP A 262 0.43 -16.15 5.37
N ARG A 263 0.30 -17.48 5.35
CA ARG A 263 -0.98 -18.18 5.62
C ARG A 263 -1.52 -17.89 7.02
N LEU A 264 -0.66 -17.60 7.99
CA LEU A 264 -1.06 -17.29 9.37
C LEU A 264 -1.61 -15.87 9.54
N LEU A 265 -1.48 -15.02 8.51
CA LEU A 265 -1.98 -13.65 8.54
C LEU A 265 -3.49 -13.53 8.42
N ALA A 266 -4.15 -14.52 7.82
CA ALA A 266 -5.62 -14.51 7.70
C ALA A 266 -6.28 -14.23 9.07
N THR A 267 -7.32 -13.42 9.06
CA THR A 267 -8.11 -13.08 10.25
C THR A 267 -8.57 -14.33 10.98
N ASP A 268 -8.39 -14.37 12.29
CA ASP A 268 -8.80 -15.52 13.11
C ASP A 268 -10.34 -15.69 13.09
N ALA A 269 -10.83 -16.93 13.17
CA ALA A 269 -12.25 -17.21 13.05
C ALA A 269 -13.13 -16.48 14.08
N ASP A 270 -12.58 -16.27 15.28
CA ASP A 270 -13.28 -15.61 16.41
C ASP A 270 -12.85 -14.14 16.58
N ALA A 271 -12.19 -13.54 15.57
CA ALA A 271 -11.83 -12.12 15.62
C ALA A 271 -13.07 -11.23 15.43
N GLU A 272 -13.12 -10.17 16.23
CA GLU A 272 -14.21 -9.18 16.17
C GLU A 272 -13.74 -7.95 15.40
N PHE A 273 -14.61 -7.40 14.56
CA PHE A 273 -14.40 -6.13 13.87
C PHE A 273 -15.19 -5.02 14.57
N ASP A 274 -14.70 -3.78 14.53
CA ASP A 274 -15.44 -2.63 15.04
C ASP A 274 -16.72 -2.34 14.22
N ALA A 275 -16.74 -2.75 12.95
CA ALA A 275 -17.91 -2.64 12.07
C ALA A 275 -17.89 -3.76 11.01
N GLU A 276 -19.07 -4.10 10.51
CA GLU A 276 -19.25 -5.09 9.45
C GLU A 276 -20.23 -4.61 8.40
N VAL A 277 -19.93 -4.89 7.13
CA VAL A 277 -20.75 -4.61 5.96
C VAL A 277 -20.83 -5.87 5.10
N VAL A 278 -22.03 -6.18 4.64
CA VAL A 278 -22.26 -7.31 3.74
C VAL A 278 -22.78 -6.80 2.39
N VAL A 279 -22.19 -7.30 1.31
CA VAL A 279 -22.58 -7.01 -0.08
C VAL A 279 -22.89 -8.31 -0.79
N ASP A 280 -24.00 -8.36 -1.53
CA ASP A 280 -24.33 -9.45 -2.44
C ASP A 280 -23.86 -9.09 -3.85
N ALA A 281 -22.75 -9.66 -4.27
CA ALA A 281 -22.15 -9.41 -5.57
C ALA A 281 -23.08 -9.76 -6.73
N SER A 282 -23.95 -10.76 -6.57
CA SER A 282 -24.87 -11.24 -7.62
C SER A 282 -25.94 -10.22 -8.04
N THR A 283 -26.18 -9.22 -7.20
CA THR A 283 -27.15 -8.15 -7.43
C THR A 283 -26.57 -6.91 -8.10
N LEU A 284 -25.25 -6.86 -8.28
CA LEU A 284 -24.56 -5.69 -8.80
C LEU A 284 -24.78 -5.55 -10.31
N SER A 285 -24.71 -4.32 -10.75
CA SER A 285 -24.68 -3.92 -12.17
C SER A 285 -23.54 -2.92 -12.39
N PRO A 286 -23.10 -2.69 -13.63
CA PRO A 286 -22.08 -1.69 -13.89
C PRO A 286 -22.46 -0.31 -13.32
N PHE A 287 -21.49 0.30 -12.63
CA PHE A 287 -21.63 1.63 -12.02
C PHE A 287 -21.06 2.71 -12.94
N VAL A 288 -21.70 3.86 -12.96
CA VAL A 288 -21.22 5.10 -13.59
C VAL A 288 -21.16 6.18 -12.53
N THR A 289 -20.03 6.89 -12.48
CA THR A 289 -19.78 8.00 -11.54
C THR A 289 -19.66 9.31 -12.31
#